data_af969301582c17b66fb45513864cffa8
#
_entry.id   af969301582c17b66fb45513864cffa8
#
_cell.length_a   1.000
_cell.length_b   1.000
_cell.length_c   1.000
_cell.angle_alpha   90.00
_cell.angle_beta   90.00
_cell.angle_gamma   90.00
#
_symmetry.space_group_name_H-M   'P 1'
#
loop_
_entity.id
_entity.type
_entity.pdbx_description
1 polymer ?
#
loop_
_entity_poly.entity_id
_entity_poly.type
_entity_poly.pdbx_seq_one_letter_code
_entity_poly.pdbx_strand_id
1 'polypeptide(L)'
;LKLKRIKSYMLELQTHQCHNLDELFEYFYSLEKNNLDFSYGLIDPFQTGNSLGRAICESASYQEIENCSKKDFEEFLTPKSKIAMLEPETFWKLFRFFWGYKTSKVLNSFQYNRAKGSKRKFIPFPKFQYPISAFPKFNLMYAPSGFMEFHTVFPKNEVKTAFIELLEKSTHYKRQPWVCGVKRHKKDPSYLSFSEDGLAITINFPLNNFPKYEREKYCDELISIIMKHTGKIYISKHAYLPKKIFEEMYPDYTKILDLKNKYD
;
A
#
# COMPACT_ATOMS: atom_id res chain seq x y z
N LEU A 1 6.14 -20.78 -17.16
CA LEU A 1 5.21 -19.76 -16.73
C LEU A 1 4.08 -19.60 -17.77
N LYS A 2 2.79 -19.72 -17.35
CA LYS A 2 1.65 -19.49 -18.23
C LYS A 2 1.11 -18.09 -17.98
N LEU A 3 1.21 -17.21 -18.97
CA LEU A 3 0.72 -15.83 -18.87
C LEU A 3 -0.71 -15.71 -19.41
N LYS A 4 -1.52 -14.87 -18.78
CA LYS A 4 -2.85 -14.49 -19.29
C LYS A 4 -2.64 -13.58 -20.52
N ARG A 5 -3.25 -13.96 -21.65
CA ARG A 5 -3.27 -13.08 -22.83
C ARG A 5 -4.36 -12.03 -22.63
N ILE A 6 -3.99 -10.77 -22.78
CA ILE A 6 -4.92 -9.63 -22.75
C ILE A 6 -5.07 -9.06 -24.16
N LYS A 7 -6.27 -8.59 -24.51
CA LYS A 7 -6.56 -8.01 -25.82
C LYS A 7 -6.35 -6.49 -25.84
N SER A 8 -6.50 -5.86 -24.68
CA SER A 8 -6.32 -4.42 -24.51
C SER A 8 -5.63 -4.16 -23.16
N TYR A 9 -4.90 -3.06 -23.06
CA TYR A 9 -4.31 -2.58 -21.81
C TYR A 9 -5.22 -1.61 -21.03
N MET A 10 -6.44 -1.41 -21.51
CA MET A 10 -7.42 -0.55 -20.83
C MET A 10 -8.15 -1.30 -19.73
N LEU A 11 -8.34 -0.62 -18.62
CA LEU A 11 -9.09 -1.08 -17.48
C LEU A 11 -10.36 -0.26 -17.31
N GLU A 12 -11.46 -0.92 -17.03
CA GLU A 12 -12.62 -0.29 -16.40
C GLU A 12 -12.35 -0.23 -14.90
N LEU A 13 -12.24 0.98 -14.37
CA LEU A 13 -12.03 1.26 -12.95
C LEU A 13 -13.35 1.63 -12.28
N GLN A 14 -13.63 1.02 -11.15
CA GLN A 14 -14.73 1.37 -10.24
C GLN A 14 -14.16 1.86 -8.92
N THR A 15 -14.66 3.01 -8.45
CA THR A 15 -14.26 3.59 -7.16
C THR A 15 -15.42 3.42 -6.16
N HIS A 16 -15.11 2.97 -4.95
CA HIS A 16 -16.05 2.78 -3.86
C HIS A 16 -15.51 3.45 -2.59
N GLN A 17 -16.39 4.03 -1.76
CA GLN A 17 -16.04 4.52 -0.43
C GLN A 17 -16.47 3.52 0.63
N CYS A 18 -15.56 3.22 1.56
CA CYS A 18 -15.85 2.48 2.78
C CYS A 18 -15.79 3.45 3.97
N HIS A 19 -16.78 3.42 4.85
CA HIS A 19 -16.87 4.38 5.97
C HIS A 19 -16.08 3.93 7.20
N ASN A 20 -15.74 2.64 7.28
CA ASN A 20 -15.00 2.02 8.38
C ASN A 20 -14.32 0.72 7.93
N LEU A 21 -13.66 0.02 8.86
CA LEU A 21 -13.00 -1.27 8.58
C LEU A 21 -13.99 -2.37 8.20
N ASP A 22 -15.19 -2.41 8.75
CA ASP A 22 -16.15 -3.46 8.44
C ASP A 22 -16.57 -3.38 6.97
N GLU A 23 -16.94 -2.20 6.50
CA GLU A 23 -17.26 -1.97 5.09
C GLU A 23 -16.05 -2.24 4.17
N LEU A 24 -14.83 -1.90 4.63
CA LEU A 24 -13.60 -2.19 3.89
C LEU A 24 -13.41 -3.71 3.69
N PHE A 25 -13.58 -4.50 4.74
CA PHE A 25 -13.44 -5.96 4.66
C PHE A 25 -14.56 -6.58 3.83
N GLU A 26 -15.79 -6.13 4.04
CA GLU A 26 -16.94 -6.56 3.24
C GLU A 26 -16.71 -6.30 1.75
N TYR A 27 -16.22 -5.12 1.40
CA TYR A 27 -15.86 -4.78 0.03
C TYR A 27 -14.85 -5.77 -0.54
N PHE A 28 -13.68 -5.96 0.09
CA PHE A 28 -12.64 -6.84 -0.44
C PHE A 28 -13.09 -8.30 -0.53
N TYR A 29 -13.86 -8.80 0.42
CA TYR A 29 -14.36 -10.19 0.38
C TYR A 29 -15.52 -10.39 -0.59
N SER A 30 -16.33 -9.35 -0.84
CA SER A 30 -17.36 -9.42 -1.88
C SER A 30 -16.76 -9.54 -3.28
N LEU A 31 -15.59 -8.94 -3.50
CA LEU A 31 -14.88 -9.01 -4.79
C LEU A 31 -14.38 -10.43 -5.14
N GLU A 32 -14.25 -11.32 -4.16
CA GLU A 32 -13.86 -12.72 -4.42
C GLU A 32 -14.85 -13.47 -5.33
N LYS A 33 -16.12 -13.06 -5.31
CA LYS A 33 -17.18 -13.61 -6.17
C LYS A 33 -17.19 -13.01 -7.57
N ASN A 34 -16.51 -11.89 -7.76
CA ASN A 34 -16.44 -11.17 -9.02
C ASN A 34 -15.10 -11.48 -9.68
N ASN A 35 -15.11 -11.75 -10.96
CA ASN A 35 -13.90 -12.09 -11.72
C ASN A 35 -13.07 -10.83 -12.06
N LEU A 36 -12.66 -10.09 -11.03
CA LEU A 36 -11.89 -8.87 -11.15
C LEU A 36 -10.39 -9.17 -11.28
N ASP A 37 -9.71 -8.39 -12.11
CA ASP A 37 -8.27 -8.56 -12.32
C ASP A 37 -7.46 -7.88 -11.21
N PHE A 38 -7.95 -6.75 -10.68
CA PHE A 38 -7.22 -5.93 -9.71
C PHE A 38 -8.13 -5.29 -8.68
N SER A 39 -7.60 -5.12 -7.46
CA SER A 39 -8.22 -4.30 -6.42
C SER A 39 -7.17 -3.73 -5.48
N TYR A 40 -7.39 -2.53 -5.00
CA TYR A 40 -6.66 -1.94 -3.87
C TYR A 40 -7.53 -0.94 -3.11
N GLY A 41 -7.12 -0.61 -1.89
CA GLY A 41 -7.73 0.42 -1.07
C GLY A 41 -6.70 1.38 -0.50
N LEU A 42 -7.13 2.61 -0.22
CA LEU A 42 -6.37 3.62 0.50
C LEU A 42 -7.15 4.00 1.76
N ILE A 43 -6.67 3.58 2.92
CA ILE A 43 -7.22 3.95 4.22
C ILE A 43 -6.84 5.40 4.54
N ASP A 44 -7.77 6.16 5.11
CA ASP A 44 -7.49 7.40 5.81
C ASP A 44 -7.06 7.08 7.26
N PRO A 45 -5.77 7.10 7.57
CA PRO A 45 -5.25 6.66 8.86
C PRO A 45 -5.42 7.71 9.98
N PHE A 46 -6.04 8.85 9.68
CA PHE A 46 -6.28 9.93 10.65
C PHE A 46 -7.65 9.84 11.30
N GLN A 47 -8.41 8.80 11.00
CA GLN A 47 -9.71 8.56 11.60
C GLN A 47 -9.62 7.61 12.80
N THR A 48 -10.56 7.77 13.74
CA THR A 48 -10.66 6.96 14.96
C THR A 48 -12.12 6.59 15.24
N GLY A 49 -12.37 5.74 16.22
CA GLY A 49 -13.70 5.31 16.62
C GLY A 49 -14.47 4.69 15.46
N ASN A 50 -15.73 5.08 15.27
CA ASN A 50 -16.63 4.51 14.26
C ASN A 50 -16.17 4.73 12.82
N SER A 51 -15.26 5.66 12.57
CA SER A 51 -14.70 5.91 11.23
C SER A 51 -13.29 5.36 11.06
N LEU A 52 -12.77 4.60 12.03
CA LEU A 52 -11.47 3.95 11.91
C LEU A 52 -11.45 3.07 10.67
N GLY A 53 -10.42 3.25 9.84
CA GLY A 53 -10.25 2.48 8.62
C GLY A 53 -11.14 2.90 7.45
N ARG A 54 -11.84 4.07 7.53
CA ARG A 54 -12.51 4.57 6.33
C ARG A 54 -11.54 4.64 5.15
N ALA A 55 -12.00 4.29 3.96
CA ALA A 55 -11.12 4.10 2.83
C ALA A 55 -11.76 4.47 1.49
N ILE A 56 -10.91 4.74 0.51
CA ILE A 56 -11.27 4.72 -0.91
C ILE A 56 -10.77 3.41 -1.47
N CYS A 57 -11.66 2.62 -2.04
CA CYS A 57 -11.37 1.36 -2.67
C CYS A 57 -11.54 1.44 -4.18
N GLU A 58 -10.66 0.83 -4.91
CA GLU A 58 -10.72 0.75 -6.36
C GLU A 58 -10.60 -0.70 -6.80
N SER A 59 -11.47 -1.10 -7.72
CA SER A 59 -11.41 -2.38 -8.42
C SER A 59 -11.36 -2.15 -9.92
N ALA A 60 -10.66 -3.03 -10.64
CA ALA A 60 -10.49 -2.87 -12.06
C ALA A 60 -10.46 -4.21 -12.80
N SER A 61 -10.98 -4.21 -14.02
CA SER A 61 -10.94 -5.34 -14.94
C SER A 61 -10.52 -4.89 -16.33
N TYR A 62 -9.80 -5.76 -17.04
CA TYR A 62 -9.46 -5.51 -18.44
C TYR A 62 -10.73 -5.42 -19.30
N GLN A 63 -10.75 -4.41 -20.17
CA GLN A 63 -11.82 -4.21 -21.15
C GLN A 63 -11.28 -4.31 -22.56
N GLU A 64 -12.08 -4.93 -23.45
CA GLU A 64 -11.78 -4.99 -24.88
C GLU A 64 -12.25 -3.69 -25.54
N ILE A 65 -11.36 -2.72 -25.65
CA ILE A 65 -11.62 -1.46 -26.35
C ILE A 65 -10.85 -1.47 -27.66
N GLU A 66 -11.58 -1.45 -28.78
CA GLU A 66 -11.00 -1.64 -30.12
C GLU A 66 -10.07 -0.50 -30.57
N ASN A 67 -10.17 0.70 -30.01
CA ASN A 67 -9.46 1.90 -30.47
C ASN A 67 -8.60 2.57 -29.39
N CYS A 68 -7.89 1.77 -28.57
CA CYS A 68 -6.89 2.34 -27.68
C CYS A 68 -5.66 2.80 -28.45
N SER A 69 -5.42 4.09 -28.44
CA SER A 69 -4.25 4.61 -29.15
C SER A 69 -2.96 4.24 -28.39
N LYS A 70 -1.96 3.77 -29.13
CA LYS A 70 -0.61 3.53 -28.59
C LYS A 70 -0.04 4.78 -27.92
N LYS A 71 -0.46 5.95 -28.39
CA LYS A 71 -0.10 7.26 -27.86
C LYS A 71 -0.51 7.43 -26.39
N ASP A 72 -1.73 7.00 -25.99
CA ASP A 72 -2.20 7.13 -24.60
C ASP A 72 -1.36 6.29 -23.64
N PHE A 73 -0.85 5.16 -24.14
CA PHE A 73 0.04 4.29 -23.36
C PHE A 73 1.45 4.89 -23.24
N GLU A 74 2.01 5.40 -24.33
CA GLU A 74 3.33 6.02 -24.37
C GLU A 74 3.38 7.32 -23.54
N GLU A 75 2.34 8.15 -23.64
CA GLU A 75 2.21 9.37 -22.83
C GLU A 75 2.21 9.07 -21.33
N PHE A 76 1.59 7.97 -20.93
CA PHE A 76 1.58 7.57 -19.53
C PHE A 76 2.95 7.04 -19.04
N LEU A 77 3.69 6.34 -19.88
CA LEU A 77 5.03 5.83 -19.55
C LEU A 77 6.08 6.94 -19.49
N THR A 78 5.81 8.09 -20.08
CA THR A 78 6.71 9.23 -20.02
C THR A 78 6.60 9.94 -18.67
N PRO A 79 7.65 10.01 -17.86
CA PRO A 79 7.63 10.72 -16.59
C PRO A 79 7.23 12.19 -16.81
N LYS A 80 6.35 12.70 -15.95
CA LYS A 80 6.00 14.11 -15.98
C LYS A 80 7.24 14.96 -15.76
N SER A 81 7.54 15.83 -16.69
CA SER A 81 8.67 16.77 -16.58
C SER A 81 8.43 17.85 -15.52
N LYS A 82 7.16 18.14 -15.18
CA LYS A 82 6.78 19.18 -14.22
C LYS A 82 5.63 18.74 -13.30
N ILE A 83 5.66 19.19 -12.05
CA ILE A 83 4.57 19.09 -11.09
C ILE A 83 4.18 20.54 -10.72
N ALA A 84 2.90 20.91 -10.93
CA ALA A 84 2.42 22.28 -10.71
C ALA A 84 3.35 23.36 -11.33
N MET A 85 3.75 23.15 -12.59
CA MET A 85 4.65 24.00 -13.38
C MET A 85 6.12 24.06 -12.90
N LEU A 86 6.47 23.40 -11.82
CA LEU A 86 7.83 23.35 -11.28
C LEU A 86 8.52 22.02 -11.67
N GLU A 87 9.85 22.05 -11.75
CA GLU A 87 10.64 20.83 -11.81
C GLU A 87 10.36 19.98 -10.55
N PRO A 88 10.24 18.64 -10.67
CA PRO A 88 9.87 17.78 -9.56
C PRO A 88 10.72 17.98 -8.30
N GLU A 89 12.01 18.16 -8.46
CA GLU A 89 12.92 18.39 -7.33
C GLU A 89 12.64 19.72 -6.61
N THR A 90 12.45 20.79 -7.35
CA THR A 90 12.09 22.10 -6.80
C THR A 90 10.73 22.05 -6.12
N PHE A 91 9.74 21.40 -6.76
CA PHE A 91 8.42 21.20 -6.18
C PHE A 91 8.52 20.52 -4.82
N TRP A 92 9.22 19.38 -4.71
CA TRP A 92 9.33 18.65 -3.44
C TRP A 92 10.16 19.39 -2.39
N LYS A 93 11.22 20.10 -2.78
CA LYS A 93 12.00 20.96 -1.86
C LYS A 93 11.14 22.03 -1.20
N LEU A 94 10.22 22.62 -1.93
CA LEU A 94 9.27 23.60 -1.40
C LEU A 94 8.15 22.93 -0.61
N PHE A 95 7.54 21.90 -1.19
CA PHE A 95 6.37 21.22 -0.63
C PHE A 95 6.64 20.58 0.74
N ARG A 96 7.82 20.02 0.96
CA ARG A 96 8.18 19.37 2.23
C ARG A 96 8.08 20.30 3.46
N PHE A 97 8.21 21.61 3.32
CA PHE A 97 8.05 22.56 4.43
C PHE A 97 6.59 22.66 4.90
N PHE A 98 5.66 22.40 4.00
CA PHE A 98 4.23 22.40 4.29
C PHE A 98 3.71 21.01 4.62
N TRP A 99 4.53 19.97 4.35
CA TRP A 99 4.12 18.61 4.53
C TRP A 99 4.32 18.14 5.97
N GLY A 100 3.25 17.68 6.59
CA GLY A 100 3.26 17.20 7.96
C GLY A 100 1.93 16.60 8.36
N TYR A 101 1.78 16.29 9.63
CA TYR A 101 0.58 15.65 10.19
C TYR A 101 -0.73 16.36 9.78
N LYS A 102 -0.80 17.69 9.98
CA LYS A 102 -2.03 18.47 9.67
C LYS A 102 -2.35 18.45 8.19
N THR A 103 -1.35 18.66 7.33
CA THR A 103 -1.53 18.68 5.88
C THR A 103 -1.94 17.30 5.36
N SER A 104 -1.30 16.24 5.85
CA SER A 104 -1.67 14.86 5.49
C SER A 104 -3.10 14.52 5.89
N LYS A 105 -3.54 14.93 7.10
CA LYS A 105 -4.92 14.74 7.56
C LYS A 105 -5.93 15.44 6.66
N VAL A 106 -5.66 16.70 6.31
CA VAL A 106 -6.54 17.47 5.41
C VAL A 106 -6.61 16.84 4.03
N LEU A 107 -5.46 16.44 3.46
CA LEU A 107 -5.42 15.82 2.14
C LEU A 107 -6.13 14.46 2.09
N ASN A 108 -5.95 13.61 3.09
CA ASN A 108 -6.67 12.33 3.17
C ASN A 108 -8.18 12.56 3.25
N SER A 109 -8.64 13.49 4.09
CA SER A 109 -10.06 13.86 4.18
C SER A 109 -10.60 14.45 2.87
N PHE A 110 -9.82 15.28 2.19
CA PHE A 110 -10.20 15.84 0.89
C PHE A 110 -10.32 14.76 -0.18
N GLN A 111 -9.33 13.86 -0.27
CA GLN A 111 -9.35 12.74 -1.21
C GLN A 111 -10.57 11.85 -0.97
N TYR A 112 -10.82 11.49 0.29
CA TYR A 112 -11.98 10.69 0.67
C TYR A 112 -13.29 11.35 0.23
N ASN A 113 -13.49 12.63 0.56
CA ASN A 113 -14.72 13.36 0.21
C ASN A 113 -14.90 13.54 -1.30
N ARG A 114 -13.79 13.67 -2.06
CA ARG A 114 -13.84 13.79 -3.51
C ARG A 114 -14.24 12.49 -4.21
N ALA A 115 -14.03 11.36 -3.58
CA ALA A 115 -14.39 10.04 -4.10
C ALA A 115 -15.88 9.69 -3.92
N LYS A 116 -16.74 10.64 -3.48
CA LYS A 116 -18.18 10.41 -3.29
C LYS A 116 -18.84 9.89 -4.57
N GLY A 117 -19.62 8.83 -4.39
CA GLY A 117 -20.33 8.13 -5.45
C GLY A 117 -19.43 7.12 -6.19
N SER A 118 -20.02 6.00 -6.56
CA SER A 118 -19.35 5.01 -7.41
C SER A 118 -19.17 5.61 -8.81
N LYS A 119 -17.93 5.78 -9.22
CA LYS A 119 -17.58 6.31 -10.55
C LYS A 119 -16.92 5.22 -11.36
N ARG A 120 -17.45 4.98 -12.56
CA ARG A 120 -16.79 4.14 -13.57
C ARG A 120 -15.98 5.03 -14.49
N LYS A 121 -14.76 4.64 -14.78
CA LYS A 121 -13.91 5.32 -15.76
C LYS A 121 -12.96 4.33 -16.42
N PHE A 122 -12.56 4.63 -17.64
CA PHE A 122 -11.55 3.85 -18.35
C PHE A 122 -10.19 4.49 -18.15
N ILE A 123 -9.20 3.69 -17.78
CA ILE A 123 -7.82 4.12 -17.59
C ILE A 123 -6.86 3.07 -18.15
N PRO A 124 -5.67 3.45 -18.65
CA PRO A 124 -4.67 2.48 -19.04
C PRO A 124 -4.08 1.77 -17.80
N PHE A 125 -3.78 0.47 -17.93
CA PHE A 125 -3.21 -0.37 -16.88
C PHE A 125 -2.02 0.27 -16.15
N PRO A 126 -1.03 0.89 -16.82
CA PRO A 126 0.09 1.51 -16.10
C PRO A 126 -0.33 2.63 -15.14
N LYS A 127 -1.39 3.37 -15.47
CA LYS A 127 -1.92 4.43 -14.59
C LYS A 127 -2.56 3.86 -13.33
N PHE A 128 -3.15 2.68 -13.41
CA PHE A 128 -3.66 1.95 -12.26
C PHE A 128 -2.52 1.34 -11.42
N GLN A 129 -1.60 0.63 -12.09
CA GLN A 129 -0.55 -0.13 -11.42
C GLN A 129 0.52 0.75 -10.79
N TYR A 130 0.82 1.88 -11.41
CA TYR A 130 1.90 2.78 -10.99
C TYR A 130 1.41 4.22 -10.75
N PRO A 131 0.45 4.44 -9.82
CA PRO A 131 -0.11 5.78 -9.59
C PRO A 131 0.96 6.77 -9.12
N ILE A 132 2.01 6.29 -8.47
CA ILE A 132 3.13 7.11 -8.00
C ILE A 132 3.99 7.68 -9.14
N SER A 133 3.92 7.12 -10.35
CA SER A 133 4.62 7.66 -11.52
C SER A 133 4.15 9.07 -11.90
N ALA A 134 2.94 9.46 -11.46
CA ALA A 134 2.44 10.83 -11.60
C ALA A 134 3.21 11.84 -10.73
N PHE A 135 4.02 11.37 -9.79
CA PHE A 135 4.77 12.17 -8.81
C PHE A 135 6.26 11.81 -8.81
N PRO A 136 7.00 12.12 -9.90
CA PRO A 136 8.42 11.78 -9.98
C PRO A 136 9.20 12.37 -8.81
N LYS A 137 10.20 11.64 -8.31
CA LYS A 137 11.03 12.01 -7.15
C LYS A 137 10.24 12.25 -5.84
N PHE A 138 9.05 11.64 -5.68
CA PHE A 138 8.20 11.84 -4.50
C PHE A 138 8.91 11.55 -3.16
N ASN A 139 9.92 10.69 -3.17
CA ASN A 139 10.75 10.38 -2.00
C ASN A 139 11.42 11.63 -1.39
N LEU A 140 11.65 12.69 -2.17
CA LEU A 140 12.17 13.96 -1.67
C LEU A 140 11.22 14.67 -0.70
N MET A 141 9.95 14.28 -0.69
CA MET A 141 8.97 14.74 0.31
C MET A 141 9.39 14.37 1.74
N TYR A 142 10.12 13.28 1.90
CA TYR A 142 10.60 12.77 3.19
C TYR A 142 12.04 13.20 3.53
N ALA A 143 12.67 14.00 2.66
CA ALA A 143 14.05 14.43 2.89
C ALA A 143 14.15 15.41 4.09
N PRO A 144 15.31 15.46 4.81
CA PRO A 144 16.50 14.62 4.57
C PRO A 144 16.43 13.23 5.25
N SER A 145 15.52 13.01 6.19
CA SER A 145 15.54 11.83 7.08
C SER A 145 14.99 10.55 6.44
N GLY A 146 14.23 10.67 5.34
CA GLY A 146 13.60 9.53 4.71
C GLY A 146 12.33 9.05 5.42
N PHE A 147 11.92 7.81 5.12
CA PHE A 147 10.77 7.15 5.72
C PHE A 147 11.06 5.66 5.94
N MET A 148 10.28 5.04 6.81
CA MET A 148 10.20 3.58 6.94
C MET A 148 8.85 3.09 6.47
N GLU A 149 8.81 1.85 5.98
CA GLU A 149 7.59 1.21 5.52
C GLU A 149 7.48 -0.20 6.11
N PHE A 150 6.33 -0.48 6.73
CA PHE A 150 5.87 -1.83 7.05
C PHE A 150 4.81 -2.21 6.02
N HIS A 151 5.11 -3.18 5.20
CA HIS A 151 4.15 -3.80 4.30
C HIS A 151 3.89 -5.21 4.83
N THR A 152 2.73 -5.41 5.43
CA THR A 152 2.40 -6.62 6.17
C THR A 152 1.11 -7.24 5.67
N VAL A 153 1.02 -8.56 5.68
CA VAL A 153 -0.19 -9.30 5.36
C VAL A 153 -0.66 -10.08 6.58
N PHE A 154 -1.97 -10.18 6.74
CA PHE A 154 -2.59 -10.95 7.81
C PHE A 154 -3.57 -11.96 7.23
N PRO A 155 -3.70 -13.17 7.83
CA PRO A 155 -4.72 -14.13 7.46
C PRO A 155 -6.13 -13.57 7.75
N LYS A 156 -7.10 -14.06 7.00
CA LYS A 156 -8.48 -13.54 6.95
C LYS A 156 -9.15 -13.42 8.32
N ASN A 157 -8.89 -14.36 9.22
CA ASN A 157 -9.45 -14.38 10.58
C ASN A 157 -8.82 -13.37 11.54
N GLU A 158 -7.60 -12.88 11.26
CA GLU A 158 -6.85 -11.96 12.12
C GLU A 158 -6.86 -10.52 11.63
N VAL A 159 -7.19 -10.30 10.35
CA VAL A 159 -6.97 -9.03 9.66
C VAL A 159 -7.66 -7.85 10.34
N LYS A 160 -8.87 -8.03 10.87
CA LYS A 160 -9.64 -6.93 11.49
C LYS A 160 -8.96 -6.43 12.75
N THR A 161 -8.66 -7.34 13.67
CA THR A 161 -8.03 -7.01 14.96
C THR A 161 -6.63 -6.44 14.74
N ALA A 162 -5.86 -7.06 13.85
CA ALA A 162 -4.53 -6.58 13.48
C ALA A 162 -4.54 -5.15 12.92
N PHE A 163 -5.47 -4.83 12.02
CA PHE A 163 -5.57 -3.49 11.43
C PHE A 163 -5.96 -2.45 12.48
N ILE A 164 -6.88 -2.77 13.39
CA ILE A 164 -7.24 -1.89 14.51
C ILE A 164 -6.02 -1.58 15.34
N GLU A 165 -5.32 -2.61 15.85
CA GLU A 165 -4.15 -2.43 16.72
C GLU A 165 -3.02 -1.64 16.04
N LEU A 166 -2.75 -1.90 14.75
CA LEU A 166 -1.72 -1.18 14.00
C LEU A 166 -2.08 0.30 13.79
N LEU A 167 -3.32 0.62 13.42
CA LEU A 167 -3.77 2.00 13.19
C LEU A 167 -3.83 2.79 14.51
N GLU A 168 -4.31 2.18 15.60
CA GLU A 168 -4.32 2.78 16.92
C GLU A 168 -2.90 3.01 17.45
N LYS A 169 -1.98 2.06 17.24
CA LYS A 169 -0.56 2.20 17.59
C LYS A 169 0.06 3.36 16.84
N SER A 170 -0.18 3.46 15.53
CA SER A 170 0.31 4.57 14.71
C SER A 170 -0.24 5.92 15.19
N THR A 171 -1.48 5.94 15.64
CA THR A 171 -2.13 7.13 16.20
C THR A 171 -1.52 7.52 17.55
N HIS A 172 -1.29 6.56 18.43
CA HIS A 172 -0.64 6.77 19.73
C HIS A 172 0.73 7.44 19.60
N TYR A 173 1.55 6.96 18.67
CA TYR A 173 2.88 7.54 18.37
C TYR A 173 2.83 8.81 17.51
N LYS A 174 1.64 9.24 17.05
CA LYS A 174 1.48 10.34 16.07
C LYS A 174 2.30 10.09 14.79
N ARG A 175 2.37 8.84 14.38
CA ARG A 175 3.11 8.36 13.20
C ARG A 175 2.16 7.71 12.18
N GLN A 176 1.00 8.31 12.01
CA GLN A 176 0.06 7.85 11.00
C GLN A 176 0.74 7.84 9.63
N PRO A 177 0.54 6.80 8.84
CA PRO A 177 1.09 6.71 7.50
C PRO A 177 0.51 7.82 6.61
N TRP A 178 1.33 8.35 5.73
CA TRP A 178 0.83 9.32 4.74
C TRP A 178 0.11 8.62 3.59
N VAL A 179 0.49 7.38 3.31
CA VAL A 179 -0.19 6.48 2.39
C VAL A 179 -0.39 5.15 3.11
N CYS A 180 -1.65 4.77 3.30
CA CYS A 180 -2.02 3.52 3.94
C CYS A 180 -2.76 2.64 2.93
N GLY A 181 -1.98 1.86 2.18
CA GLY A 181 -2.51 0.97 1.14
C GLY A 181 -3.03 -0.34 1.69
N VAL A 182 -4.12 -0.86 1.13
CA VAL A 182 -4.66 -2.19 1.41
C VAL A 182 -4.77 -2.98 0.13
N LYS A 183 -4.36 -4.26 0.16
CA LYS A 183 -4.46 -5.17 -0.97
C LYS A 183 -4.93 -6.55 -0.54
N ARG A 184 -5.75 -7.19 -1.37
CA ARG A 184 -6.10 -8.60 -1.21
C ARG A 184 -4.95 -9.48 -1.69
N HIS A 185 -4.57 -10.43 -0.85
CA HIS A 185 -3.57 -11.44 -1.16
C HIS A 185 -4.18 -12.85 -1.12
N LYS A 186 -3.61 -13.74 -1.91
CA LYS A 186 -3.84 -15.19 -1.84
C LYS A 186 -2.52 -15.86 -1.48
N LYS A 187 -2.59 -16.97 -0.76
CA LYS A 187 -1.41 -17.76 -0.42
C LYS A 187 -0.72 -18.26 -1.69
N ASP A 188 0.59 -18.21 -1.74
CA ASP A 188 1.39 -18.82 -2.78
C ASP A 188 2.43 -19.80 -2.19
N PRO A 189 2.93 -20.79 -2.98
CA PRO A 189 3.80 -21.85 -2.49
C PRO A 189 5.28 -21.47 -2.41
N SER A 190 5.67 -20.23 -2.67
CA SER A 190 7.08 -19.81 -2.69
C SER A 190 7.67 -19.80 -1.27
N TYR A 191 8.90 -20.27 -1.09
CA TYR A 191 9.53 -20.44 0.22
C TYR A 191 9.67 -19.16 1.04
N LEU A 192 9.90 -18.01 0.38
CA LEU A 192 9.98 -16.69 1.03
C LEU A 192 8.77 -15.80 0.70
N SER A 193 7.64 -16.41 0.35
CA SER A 193 6.44 -15.63 0.11
C SER A 193 5.91 -15.01 1.40
N PHE A 194 5.69 -13.70 1.38
CA PHE A 194 4.94 -13.05 2.44
C PHE A 194 3.42 -13.14 2.23
N SER A 195 2.98 -13.59 1.05
CA SER A 195 1.56 -13.68 0.71
C SER A 195 0.82 -14.72 1.55
N GLU A 196 -0.33 -14.32 2.08
CA GLU A 196 -1.22 -15.17 2.85
C GLU A 196 -2.66 -14.96 2.36
N ASP A 197 -3.57 -15.89 2.62
CA ASP A 197 -4.99 -15.71 2.29
C ASP A 197 -5.64 -14.69 3.23
N GLY A 198 -5.60 -13.41 2.82
CA GLY A 198 -6.03 -12.31 3.65
C GLY A 198 -5.81 -10.94 3.04
N LEU A 199 -5.60 -9.93 3.85
CA LEU A 199 -5.34 -8.57 3.41
C LEU A 199 -3.98 -8.08 3.90
N ALA A 200 -3.28 -7.38 3.00
CA ALA A 200 -2.07 -6.66 3.35
C ALA A 200 -2.39 -5.19 3.64
N ILE A 201 -1.67 -4.61 4.60
CA ILE A 201 -1.67 -3.18 4.90
C ILE A 201 -0.27 -2.62 4.76
N THR A 202 -0.16 -1.41 4.20
CA THR A 202 1.09 -0.65 4.13
C THR A 202 1.05 0.48 5.14
N ILE A 203 1.99 0.50 6.07
CA ILE A 203 2.19 1.59 7.03
C ILE A 203 3.54 2.21 6.73
N ASN A 204 3.53 3.40 6.15
CA ASN A 204 4.75 4.19 5.96
C ASN A 204 4.71 5.44 6.84
N PHE A 205 5.83 5.77 7.45
CA PHE A 205 5.92 6.94 8.32
C PHE A 205 7.27 7.67 8.13
N PRO A 206 7.24 9.02 8.23
CA PRO A 206 8.45 9.82 8.09
C PRO A 206 9.37 9.63 9.29
N LEU A 207 10.67 9.71 9.05
CA LEU A 207 11.70 9.64 10.09
C LEU A 207 12.06 11.01 10.68
N ASN A 208 11.52 12.09 10.14
CA ASN A 208 11.73 13.43 10.64
C ASN A 208 11.28 13.58 12.09
N ASN A 209 12.13 14.16 12.94
CA ASN A 209 11.84 14.38 14.36
C ASN A 209 11.39 13.08 15.06
N PHE A 210 12.02 11.96 14.72
CA PHE A 210 11.76 10.66 15.34
C PHE A 210 13.07 10.12 15.92
N PRO A 211 13.32 10.34 17.23
CA PRO A 211 14.53 9.86 17.89
C PRO A 211 14.72 8.36 17.71
N LYS A 212 15.96 7.92 17.57
CA LYS A 212 16.29 6.52 17.27
C LYS A 212 15.64 5.56 18.27
N TYR A 213 15.73 5.84 19.57
CA TYR A 213 15.15 5.01 20.62
C TYR A 213 13.61 4.86 20.49
N GLU A 214 12.90 5.98 20.28
CA GLU A 214 11.44 5.93 20.14
C GLU A 214 11.04 5.20 18.86
N ARG A 215 11.80 5.37 17.78
CA ARG A 215 11.59 4.68 16.52
C ARG A 215 11.77 3.18 16.64
N GLU A 216 12.84 2.73 17.30
CA GLU A 216 13.11 1.32 17.55
C GLU A 216 11.99 0.71 18.39
N LYS A 217 11.59 1.37 19.47
CA LYS A 217 10.46 0.96 20.30
C LYS A 217 9.16 0.84 19.50
N TYR A 218 8.87 1.83 18.67
CA TYR A 218 7.67 1.79 17.80
C TYR A 218 7.73 0.63 16.81
N CYS A 219 8.88 0.39 16.19
CA CYS A 219 9.07 -0.73 15.27
C CYS A 219 8.88 -2.09 15.99
N ASP A 220 9.45 -2.24 17.18
CA ASP A 220 9.29 -3.47 17.98
C ASP A 220 7.83 -3.71 18.37
N GLU A 221 7.09 -2.66 18.73
CA GLU A 221 5.67 -2.77 19.04
C GLU A 221 4.83 -3.13 17.79
N LEU A 222 5.15 -2.58 16.62
CA LEU A 222 4.50 -2.98 15.36
C LEU A 222 4.80 -4.45 15.03
N ILE A 223 6.06 -4.88 15.16
CA ILE A 223 6.46 -6.28 14.94
C ILE A 223 5.72 -7.20 15.92
N SER A 224 5.62 -6.82 17.19
CA SER A 224 4.87 -7.59 18.20
C SER A 224 3.41 -7.78 17.82
N ILE A 225 2.73 -6.74 17.34
CA ILE A 225 1.36 -6.83 16.85
C ILE A 225 1.29 -7.78 15.63
N ILE A 226 2.23 -7.64 14.69
CA ILE A 226 2.26 -8.49 13.50
C ILE A 226 2.42 -9.96 13.87
N MET A 227 3.35 -10.27 14.75
CA MET A 227 3.57 -11.65 15.21
C MET A 227 2.37 -12.20 15.99
N LYS A 228 1.78 -11.40 16.89
CA LYS A 228 0.58 -11.76 17.65
C LYS A 228 -0.57 -12.23 16.74
N HIS A 229 -0.73 -11.58 15.60
CA HIS A 229 -1.78 -11.88 14.63
C HIS A 229 -1.30 -12.74 13.44
N THR A 230 -0.24 -13.52 13.64
CA THR A 230 0.32 -14.43 12.63
C THR A 230 0.57 -13.76 11.27
N GLY A 231 0.85 -12.46 11.29
CA GLY A 231 1.14 -11.66 10.10
C GLY A 231 2.54 -11.91 9.55
N LYS A 232 2.75 -11.53 8.30
CA LYS A 232 4.06 -11.58 7.64
C LYS A 232 4.46 -10.20 7.13
N ILE A 233 5.73 -9.87 7.25
CA ILE A 233 6.32 -8.61 6.77
C ILE A 233 6.98 -8.85 5.41
N TYR A 234 6.72 -8.00 4.43
CA TYR A 234 7.39 -8.06 3.14
C TYR A 234 8.85 -7.64 3.25
N ILE A 235 9.74 -8.62 3.25
CA ILE A 235 11.18 -8.44 3.54
C ILE A 235 11.90 -7.48 2.59
N SER A 236 11.47 -7.40 1.32
CA SER A 236 12.12 -6.53 0.33
C SER A 236 11.92 -5.03 0.58
N LYS A 237 10.98 -4.66 1.46
CA LYS A 237 10.68 -3.26 1.78
C LYS A 237 11.04 -2.87 3.21
N HIS A 238 11.53 -3.83 4.00
CA HIS A 238 11.70 -3.61 5.43
C HIS A 238 13.15 -3.73 5.87
N ALA A 239 13.68 -2.65 6.45
CA ALA A 239 15.08 -2.56 6.87
C ALA A 239 15.34 -2.90 8.34
N TYR A 240 14.30 -3.18 9.14
CA TYR A 240 14.38 -3.33 10.60
C TYR A 240 13.88 -4.69 11.10
N LEU A 241 13.88 -5.75 10.32
CA LEU A 241 13.40 -7.05 10.79
C LEU A 241 14.53 -7.80 11.50
N PRO A 242 14.43 -8.06 12.84
CA PRO A 242 15.42 -8.85 13.55
C PRO A 242 15.52 -10.27 12.99
N LYS A 243 16.74 -10.81 12.90
CA LYS A 243 17.01 -12.13 12.33
C LYS A 243 16.11 -13.22 12.94
N LYS A 244 16.00 -13.27 14.27
CA LYS A 244 15.17 -14.26 14.97
C LYS A 244 13.70 -14.20 14.54
N ILE A 245 13.14 -12.99 14.38
CA ILE A 245 11.76 -12.79 13.95
C ILE A 245 11.60 -13.21 12.48
N PHE A 246 12.59 -12.88 11.63
CA PHE A 246 12.59 -13.36 10.25
C PHE A 246 12.55 -14.88 10.15
N GLU A 247 13.39 -15.58 10.93
CA GLU A 247 13.46 -17.05 10.95
C GLU A 247 12.15 -17.69 11.42
N GLU A 248 11.50 -17.08 12.42
CA GLU A 248 10.20 -17.52 12.92
C GLU A 248 9.08 -17.27 11.88
N MET A 249 9.08 -16.10 11.23
CA MET A 249 8.08 -15.70 10.25
C MET A 249 8.18 -16.47 8.94
N TYR A 250 9.40 -16.88 8.55
CA TYR A 250 9.72 -17.56 7.29
C TYR A 250 10.49 -18.87 7.52
N PRO A 251 9.88 -19.90 8.14
CA PRO A 251 10.60 -21.13 8.49
C PRO A 251 11.22 -21.86 7.30
N ASP A 252 10.65 -21.69 6.10
CA ASP A 252 11.15 -22.29 4.86
C ASP A 252 12.40 -21.58 4.28
N TYR A 253 12.94 -20.54 4.95
CA TYR A 253 14.14 -19.81 4.48
C TYR A 253 15.36 -20.75 4.37
N THR A 254 15.43 -21.81 5.19
CA THR A 254 16.50 -22.80 5.11
C THR A 254 16.58 -23.51 3.77
N LYS A 255 15.43 -23.77 3.14
CA LYS A 255 15.36 -24.35 1.78
C LYS A 255 16.02 -23.45 0.72
N ILE A 256 15.92 -22.12 0.91
CA ILE A 256 16.62 -21.16 0.04
C ILE A 256 18.13 -21.21 0.29
N LEU A 257 18.58 -21.35 1.54
CA LEU A 257 19.99 -21.51 1.86
C LEU A 257 20.55 -22.79 1.22
N ASP A 258 19.81 -23.89 1.28
CA ASP A 258 20.19 -25.16 0.64
C ASP A 258 20.32 -25.01 -0.87
N LEU A 259 19.37 -24.32 -1.52
CA LEU A 259 19.45 -24.01 -2.95
C LEU A 259 20.66 -23.11 -3.27
N LYS A 260 20.90 -22.09 -2.45
CA LYS A 260 22.06 -21.23 -2.61
C LYS A 260 23.36 -22.02 -2.52
N ASN A 261 23.54 -22.81 -1.46
CA ASN A 261 24.74 -23.64 -1.29
C ASN A 261 24.95 -24.66 -2.41
N LYS A 262 23.88 -25.05 -3.10
CA LYS A 262 23.96 -26.01 -4.23
C LYS A 262 24.35 -25.36 -5.55
N TYR A 263 23.96 -24.09 -5.77
CA TYR A 263 24.05 -23.47 -7.09
C TYR A 263 24.94 -22.21 -7.15
N ASP A 264 25.29 -21.59 -6.01
CA ASP A 264 26.28 -20.53 -5.86
C ASP A 264 27.64 -21.10 -5.41
#